data_7870d7e1adb367c491b69d48a6dc03d2
#
_entry.id   7870d7e1adb367c491b69d48a6dc03d2
#
_cell.length_a   1.000
_cell.length_b   1.000
_cell.length_c   1.000
_cell.angle_alpha   90.00
_cell.angle_beta   90.00
_cell.angle_gamma   90.00
#
_symmetry.space_group_name_H-M   'P 1'
#
loop_
_entity.id
_entity.type
_entity.pdbx_description
1 polymer ?
#
loop_
_entity_poly.entity_id
_entity_poly.type
_entity_poly.pdbx_seq_one_letter_code
_entity_poly.pdbx_strand_id
1 'polypeptide(L)'
;MKIDKIINNNIVSALDADGKEVIVMGRGLGFGMKAGREIPQAKIEKIFRLDSQNSMDRFKELLSNLPLEHIQVSSEIISYAKTVLNRSLNQNIYITLTDHINFAVERFRQKIRFSNPLLKIGRA
;
A
#
# COMPACT_ATOMS: atom_id res chain seq x y z
N MET A 1 -17.08 -8.06 2.76
CA MET A 1 -16.84 -6.97 1.81
C MET A 1 -16.76 -7.52 0.39
N LYS A 2 -17.40 -6.85 -0.52
CA LYS A 2 -17.37 -7.24 -1.93
C LYS A 2 -16.41 -6.37 -2.70
N ILE A 3 -15.70 -6.98 -3.64
CA ILE A 3 -14.74 -6.28 -4.48
C ILE A 3 -15.47 -5.33 -5.41
N ASP A 4 -15.03 -4.07 -5.43
CA ASP A 4 -15.51 -3.07 -6.39
C ASP A 4 -14.61 -3.04 -7.62
N LYS A 5 -13.29 -2.94 -7.41
CA LYS A 5 -12.30 -2.95 -8.49
C LYS A 5 -11.03 -3.65 -8.06
N ILE A 6 -10.36 -4.30 -9.00
CA ILE A 6 -9.05 -4.90 -8.79
C ILE A 6 -7.99 -3.89 -9.22
N ILE A 7 -7.15 -3.46 -8.29
CA ILE A 7 -6.07 -2.51 -8.58
C ILE A 7 -4.84 -3.26 -9.08
N ASN A 8 -4.46 -4.31 -8.36
CA ASN A 8 -3.41 -5.24 -8.79
C ASN A 8 -3.61 -6.56 -8.04
N ASN A 9 -2.66 -7.49 -8.17
CA ASN A 9 -2.78 -8.81 -7.55
C ASN A 9 -2.86 -8.77 -6.02
N ASN A 10 -2.46 -7.68 -5.39
CA ASN A 10 -2.38 -7.57 -3.93
C ASN A 10 -3.32 -6.52 -3.34
N ILE A 11 -3.93 -5.70 -4.18
CA ILE A 11 -4.71 -4.54 -3.75
C ILE A 11 -6.04 -4.51 -4.49
N VAL A 12 -7.12 -4.39 -3.76
CA VAL A 12 -8.45 -4.22 -4.36
C VAL A 12 -9.17 -3.06 -3.68
N SER A 13 -10.09 -2.45 -4.41
CA SER A 13 -11.08 -1.54 -3.86
C SER A 13 -12.32 -2.36 -3.53
N ALA A 14 -12.93 -2.11 -2.38
CA ALA A 14 -14.10 -2.83 -1.93
C ALA A 14 -15.09 -1.89 -1.26
N LEU A 15 -16.32 -2.36 -1.10
CA LEU A 15 -17.36 -1.61 -0.39
C LEU A 15 -17.59 -2.27 0.97
N ASP A 16 -17.60 -1.46 2.02
CA ASP A 16 -17.89 -1.96 3.36
C ASP A 16 -19.40 -2.11 3.58
N ALA A 17 -19.79 -2.47 4.81
CA ALA A 17 -21.19 -2.71 5.15
C ALA A 17 -22.06 -1.45 4.95
N ASP A 18 -21.46 -0.27 5.06
CA ASP A 18 -22.16 1.01 4.88
C ASP A 18 -22.13 1.49 3.43
N GLY A 19 -21.57 0.71 2.52
CA GLY A 19 -21.45 1.07 1.12
C GLY A 19 -20.31 2.03 0.81
N LYS A 20 -19.42 2.26 1.76
CA LYS A 20 -18.27 3.14 1.57
C LYS A 20 -17.10 2.39 0.96
N GLU A 21 -16.39 3.07 0.08
CA GLU A 21 -15.20 2.50 -0.56
C GLU A 21 -14.05 2.41 0.44
N VAL A 22 -13.40 1.25 0.46
CA VAL A 22 -12.17 1.03 1.23
C VAL A 22 -11.15 0.36 0.33
N ILE A 23 -9.88 0.48 0.68
CA ILE A 23 -8.80 -0.20 -0.04
C ILE A 23 -8.34 -1.36 0.82
N VAL A 24 -8.30 -2.56 0.25
CA VAL A 24 -7.94 -3.77 0.96
C VAL A 24 -6.65 -4.32 0.37
N MET A 25 -5.70 -4.61 1.23
CA MET A 25 -4.38 -5.12 0.87
C MET A 25 -4.17 -6.52 1.44
N GLY A 26 -3.58 -7.38 0.65
CA GLY A 26 -3.17 -8.71 1.08
C GLY A 26 -2.47 -9.41 -0.06
N ARG A 27 -1.45 -10.22 0.26
CA ARG A 27 -0.66 -10.92 -0.74
C ARG A 27 -1.56 -11.87 -1.55
N GLY A 28 -1.59 -11.65 -2.86
CA GLY A 28 -2.40 -12.46 -3.77
C GLY A 28 -3.90 -12.25 -3.67
N LEU A 29 -4.35 -11.27 -2.92
CA LEU A 29 -5.76 -11.02 -2.64
C LEU A 29 -6.59 -10.81 -3.91
N GLY A 30 -6.04 -10.09 -4.88
CA GLY A 30 -6.74 -9.78 -6.11
C GLY A 30 -6.49 -10.77 -7.24
N PHE A 31 -5.61 -11.75 -7.03
CA PHE A 31 -5.24 -12.68 -8.09
C PHE A 31 -6.43 -13.60 -8.42
N GLY A 32 -6.82 -13.62 -9.69
CA GLY A 32 -7.93 -14.45 -10.14
C GLY A 32 -9.31 -14.00 -9.67
N MET A 33 -9.39 -12.84 -9.03
CA MET A 33 -10.65 -12.34 -8.50
C MET A 33 -11.32 -11.39 -9.48
N LYS A 34 -12.62 -11.18 -9.28
CA LYS A 34 -13.43 -10.31 -10.13
C LYS A 34 -14.29 -9.40 -9.26
N ALA A 35 -14.70 -8.27 -9.84
CA ALA A 35 -15.65 -7.36 -9.19
C ALA A 35 -16.92 -8.12 -8.79
N GLY A 36 -17.47 -7.79 -7.64
CA GLY A 36 -18.66 -8.42 -7.10
C GLY A 36 -18.41 -9.64 -6.24
N ARG A 37 -17.21 -10.19 -6.25
CA ARG A 37 -16.88 -11.33 -5.41
C ARG A 37 -16.60 -10.91 -3.97
N GLU A 38 -16.91 -11.82 -3.04
CA GLU A 38 -16.61 -11.63 -1.63
C GLU A 38 -15.12 -11.83 -1.39
N ILE A 39 -14.51 -10.97 -0.55
CA ILE A 39 -13.09 -11.07 -0.21
C ILE A 39 -12.90 -12.12 0.88
N PRO A 40 -12.03 -13.11 0.66
CA PRO A 40 -11.71 -14.08 1.72
C PRO A 40 -11.06 -13.37 2.92
N GLN A 41 -11.69 -13.50 4.08
CA GLN A 41 -11.24 -12.84 5.30
C GLN A 41 -9.78 -13.17 5.63
N ALA A 42 -9.39 -14.42 5.40
CA ALA A 42 -8.03 -14.89 5.74
C ALA A 42 -6.93 -14.22 4.90
N LYS A 43 -7.28 -13.63 3.76
CA LYS A 43 -6.30 -12.98 2.88
C LYS A 43 -6.12 -11.49 3.17
N ILE A 44 -6.96 -10.92 4.02
CA ILE A 44 -6.91 -9.48 4.31
C ILE A 44 -5.80 -9.22 5.32
N GLU A 45 -4.81 -8.42 4.91
CA GLU A 45 -3.73 -7.98 5.80
C GLU A 45 -4.01 -6.60 6.37
N LYS A 46 -4.54 -5.71 5.55
CA LYS A 46 -4.80 -4.32 5.97
C LYS A 46 -5.97 -3.75 5.19
N ILE A 47 -6.77 -2.92 5.89
CA ILE A 47 -7.86 -2.17 5.28
C ILE A 47 -7.56 -0.69 5.48
N PHE A 48 -7.55 0.08 4.40
CA PHE A 48 -7.32 1.53 4.44
C PHE A 48 -8.64 2.25 4.22
N ARG A 49 -8.96 3.16 5.15
CA ARG A 49 -10.16 4.01 5.09
C ARG A 49 -9.71 5.45 5.07
N LEU A 50 -9.95 6.14 3.96
CA LEU A 50 -9.58 7.54 3.81
C LEU A 50 -10.83 8.41 3.90
N ASP A 51 -10.63 9.67 4.26
CA ASP A 51 -11.72 10.57 4.61
C ASP A 51 -12.35 11.28 3.41
N SER A 52 -11.75 11.17 2.22
CA SER A 52 -12.30 11.80 1.02
C SER A 52 -12.08 10.95 -0.21
N GLN A 53 -12.93 11.15 -1.21
CA GLN A 53 -12.78 10.46 -2.49
C GLN A 53 -11.48 10.86 -3.19
N ASN A 54 -11.09 12.12 -3.07
CA ASN A 54 -9.83 12.61 -3.63
C ASN A 54 -8.63 11.87 -3.07
N SER A 55 -8.56 11.73 -1.73
CA SER A 55 -7.49 11.00 -1.07
C SER A 55 -7.51 9.52 -1.46
N MET A 56 -8.71 8.95 -1.58
CA MET A 56 -8.89 7.56 -1.98
C MET A 56 -8.32 7.33 -3.39
N ASP A 57 -8.67 8.21 -4.34
CA ASP A 57 -8.22 8.08 -5.71
C ASP A 57 -6.70 8.23 -5.84
N ARG A 58 -6.12 9.17 -5.12
CA ARG A 58 -4.67 9.36 -5.08
C ARG A 58 -3.96 8.14 -4.51
N PHE A 59 -4.52 7.57 -3.46
CA PHE A 59 -3.93 6.39 -2.82
C PHE A 59 -4.00 5.17 -3.74
N LYS A 60 -5.13 4.98 -4.44
CA LYS A 60 -5.26 3.89 -5.41
C LYS A 60 -4.23 4.02 -6.52
N GLU A 61 -4.02 5.22 -7.04
CA GLU A 61 -3.02 5.46 -8.08
C GLU A 61 -1.61 5.16 -7.57
N LEU A 62 -1.28 5.63 -6.38
CA LEU A 62 0.01 5.37 -5.77
C LEU A 62 0.25 3.88 -5.57
N LEU A 63 -0.71 3.18 -4.99
CA LEU A 63 -0.58 1.76 -4.68
C LEU A 63 -0.49 0.88 -5.93
N SER A 64 -1.07 1.30 -7.03
CA SER A 64 -1.05 0.51 -8.27
C SER A 64 0.37 0.34 -8.82
N ASN A 65 1.28 1.24 -8.47
CA ASN A 65 2.64 1.28 -9.00
C ASN A 65 3.71 0.91 -7.99
N LEU A 66 3.34 0.59 -6.74
CA LEU A 66 4.31 0.32 -5.69
C LEU A 66 4.44 -1.18 -5.41
N PRO A 67 5.66 -1.64 -5.09
CA PRO A 67 5.83 -2.99 -4.58
C PRO A 67 5.08 -3.18 -3.26
N LEU A 68 4.51 -4.36 -3.07
CA LEU A 68 3.77 -4.68 -1.85
C LEU A 68 4.60 -4.46 -0.60
N GLU A 69 5.89 -4.79 -0.66
CA GLU A 69 6.81 -4.66 0.48
C GLU A 69 6.92 -3.22 0.98
N HIS A 70 6.91 -2.25 0.07
CA HIS A 70 6.96 -0.82 0.45
C HIS A 70 5.71 -0.40 1.19
N ILE A 71 4.56 -0.90 0.75
CA ILE A 71 3.28 -0.62 1.40
C ILE A 71 3.23 -1.25 2.78
N GLN A 72 3.70 -2.48 2.91
CA GLN A 72 3.74 -3.21 4.18
C GLN A 72 4.65 -2.50 5.19
N VAL A 73 5.83 -2.07 4.78
CA VAL A 73 6.76 -1.34 5.64
C VAL A 73 6.15 -0.03 6.10
N SER A 74 5.52 0.72 5.19
CA SER A 74 4.85 1.97 5.54
C SER A 74 3.76 1.76 6.58
N SER A 75 2.97 0.72 6.41
CA SER A 75 1.90 0.35 7.33
C SER A 75 2.44 0.02 8.72
N GLU A 76 3.54 -0.73 8.78
CA GLU A 76 4.19 -1.10 10.03
C GLU A 76 4.74 0.13 10.75
N ILE A 77 5.37 1.05 10.03
CA ILE A 77 5.91 2.29 10.59
C ILE A 77 4.78 3.11 11.20
N ILE A 78 3.67 3.25 10.51
CA ILE A 78 2.53 4.03 11.00
C ILE A 78 1.93 3.37 12.25
N SER A 79 1.80 2.05 12.23
CA SER A 79 1.28 1.30 13.39
C SER A 79 2.17 1.48 14.61
N TYR A 80 3.49 1.39 14.40
CA TYR A 80 4.46 1.61 15.46
C TYR A 80 4.37 3.04 16.02
N ALA A 81 4.29 4.03 15.13
CA ALA A 81 4.18 5.42 15.55
C ALA A 81 2.93 5.67 16.38
N LYS A 82 1.80 5.08 16.00
CA LYS A 82 0.56 5.18 16.79
C LYS A 82 0.74 4.64 18.19
N THR A 83 1.43 3.52 18.32
CA THR A 83 1.69 2.88 19.60
C THR A 83 2.60 3.74 20.47
N VAL A 84 3.73 4.20 19.92
CA VAL A 84 4.72 4.98 20.66
C VAL A 84 4.15 6.33 21.09
N LEU A 85 3.46 7.01 20.19
CA LEU A 85 2.90 8.33 20.46
C LEU A 85 1.60 8.28 21.25
N ASN A 86 1.01 7.10 21.33
CA ASN A 86 -0.27 6.88 22.03
C ASN A 86 -1.36 7.85 21.53
N ARG A 87 -1.45 8.03 20.22
CA ARG A 87 -2.43 8.92 19.61
C ARG A 87 -2.81 8.43 18.22
N SER A 88 -4.02 8.77 17.79
CA SER A 88 -4.48 8.48 16.44
C SER A 88 -3.78 9.37 15.44
N LEU A 89 -3.48 8.80 14.29
CA LEU A 89 -2.89 9.53 13.17
C LEU A 89 -3.92 9.64 12.06
N ASN A 90 -3.87 10.75 11.32
CA ASN A 90 -4.72 10.95 10.17
C ASN A 90 -4.41 9.89 9.10
N GLN A 91 -5.44 9.29 8.54
CA GLN A 91 -5.28 8.24 7.52
C GLN A 91 -4.52 8.73 6.28
N ASN A 92 -4.55 10.02 5.99
CA ASN A 92 -3.83 10.59 4.85
C ASN A 92 -2.31 10.46 5.00
N ILE A 93 -1.82 10.20 6.21
CA ILE A 93 -0.39 9.97 6.42
C ILE A 93 0.09 8.73 5.66
N TYR A 94 -0.80 7.78 5.39
CA TYR A 94 -0.44 6.60 4.59
C TYR A 94 0.00 7.00 3.18
N ILE A 95 -0.69 7.97 2.58
CA ILE A 95 -0.33 8.46 1.26
C ILE A 95 1.06 9.10 1.30
N THR A 96 1.24 10.05 2.21
CA THR A 96 2.47 10.82 2.32
C THR A 96 3.67 9.94 2.66
N LEU A 97 3.52 9.10 3.68
CA LEU A 97 4.63 8.26 4.14
C LEU A 97 4.99 7.18 3.12
N THR A 98 3.99 6.55 2.52
CA THR A 98 4.23 5.52 1.50
C THR A 98 4.97 6.10 0.31
N ASP A 99 4.56 7.29 -0.12
CA ASP A 99 5.23 8.00 -1.22
C ASP A 99 6.66 8.35 -0.86
N HIS A 100 6.90 8.86 0.34
CA HIS A 100 8.25 9.19 0.81
C HIS A 100 9.16 7.96 0.88
N ILE A 101 8.64 6.86 1.38
CA ILE A 101 9.43 5.63 1.48
C ILE A 101 9.78 5.11 0.09
N ASN A 102 8.82 5.11 -0.82
CA ASN A 102 9.08 4.69 -2.20
C ASN A 102 10.16 5.57 -2.86
N PHE A 103 10.02 6.87 -2.71
CA PHE A 103 10.99 7.84 -3.26
C PHE A 103 12.37 7.64 -2.66
N ALA A 104 12.47 7.45 -1.36
CA ALA A 104 13.73 7.23 -0.67
C ALA A 104 14.40 5.94 -1.12
N VAL A 105 13.64 4.87 -1.25
CA VAL A 105 14.16 3.58 -1.71
C VAL A 105 14.69 3.69 -3.13
N GLU A 106 13.95 4.36 -4.01
CA GLU A 106 14.39 4.54 -5.40
C GLU A 106 15.67 5.36 -5.49
N ARG A 107 15.76 6.44 -4.71
CA ARG A 107 16.97 7.26 -4.66
C ARG A 107 18.16 6.49 -4.12
N PHE A 108 17.94 5.70 -3.08
CA PHE A 108 18.99 4.88 -2.50
C PHE A 108 19.50 3.85 -3.51
N ARG A 109 18.62 3.21 -4.24
CA ARG A 109 18.98 2.25 -5.28
C ARG A 109 19.81 2.91 -6.39
N GLN A 110 19.39 4.08 -6.84
CA GLN A 110 20.11 4.83 -7.86
C GLN A 110 21.49 5.23 -7.38
N LYS A 111 21.59 5.70 -6.13
CA LYS A 111 22.86 6.09 -5.55
C LYS A 111 23.85 4.92 -5.48
N ILE A 112 23.39 3.76 -5.06
CA ILE A 112 24.22 2.56 -5.02
C ILE A 112 24.67 2.19 -6.42
N ARG A 113 23.75 2.21 -7.38
CA ARG A 113 24.02 1.84 -8.77
C ARG A 113 25.10 2.72 -9.40
N PHE A 114 25.06 4.03 -9.14
CA PHE A 114 25.93 4.98 -9.83
C PHE A 114 27.15 5.40 -9.02
N SER A 115 27.13 5.22 -7.70
CA SER A 115 28.21 5.67 -6.82
C SER A 115 29.15 4.57 -6.36
N ASN A 116 28.83 3.30 -6.62
CA ASN A 116 29.64 2.17 -6.16
C ASN A 116 29.91 1.18 -7.29
N PRO A 117 30.98 1.41 -8.07
CA PRO A 117 31.33 0.51 -9.17
C PRO A 117 31.61 -0.92 -8.74
N LEU A 118 32.22 -1.12 -7.55
CA LEU A 118 32.53 -2.46 -7.05
C LEU A 118 31.27 -3.26 -6.78
N LEU A 119 30.28 -2.64 -6.17
CA LEU A 119 29.03 -3.29 -5.91
C LEU A 119 28.32 -3.67 -7.21
N LYS A 120 28.41 -2.79 -8.19
CA LYS A 120 27.83 -3.02 -9.50
C LYS A 120 28.50 -4.17 -10.23
N ILE A 121 29.82 -4.23 -10.18
CA ILE A 121 30.60 -5.30 -10.79
C ILE A 121 30.36 -6.63 -10.08
N GLY A 122 30.32 -6.61 -8.78
CA GLY A 122 30.08 -7.81 -7.98
C GLY A 122 28.72 -8.46 -8.20
N ARG A 123 27.80 -7.75 -8.84
CA ARG A 123 26.47 -8.24 -9.15
C ARG A 123 26.29 -8.67 -10.59
N ALA A 124 27.28 -8.43 -11.38
CA ALA A 124 27.23 -8.73 -12.80
C ALA A 124 27.32 -10.25 -13.11
#